data_8d02306c4e33e5bba6ba14780e99d747
#
_entry.id   8d02306c4e33e5bba6ba14780e99d747
#
_cell.length_a   1.000
_cell.length_b   1.000
_cell.length_c   1.000
_cell.angle_alpha   90.00
_cell.angle_beta   90.00
_cell.angle_gamma   90.00
#
_symmetry.space_group_name_H-M   'P 1'
#
loop_
_entity.id
_entity.type
_entity.pdbx_description
1 polymer ?
#
loop_
_entity_poly.entity_id
_entity_poly.type
_entity_poly.pdbx_seq_one_letter_code
_entity_poly.pdbx_strand_id
1 'polypeptide(L)'
;ILSAMLAYKTLYWIIGFFFTRKFKPAKNKHKYGIVIAARNEEKVIGNLLDSINKQDYPKDLLTVFVVADNCTDNTAIEAKKAGAKVISCTEKVSTKGEVLKYTFDLFKDNNKIDAYAIFDADNIVHHDFLAKMNDMINSGYSVAQGFRDTKNISDNWLTSSYAILYYFQSLFLNESRYNMGRSSFLNGTGFVIKKEVIDKHGFNPKTVTEDVEFTAM
;
A
#
# COMPACT_ATOMS: atom_id res chain seq x y z
N ILE A 1 -32.09 -13.68 9.21
CA ILE A 1 -31.07 -12.61 9.10
C ILE A 1 -29.76 -13.20 8.60
N LEU A 2 -29.17 -14.20 9.27
CA LEU A 2 -27.88 -14.81 8.87
C LEU A 2 -27.92 -15.37 7.44
N SER A 3 -29.00 -16.09 7.07
CA SER A 3 -29.17 -16.64 5.72
C SER A 3 -29.24 -15.56 4.64
N ALA A 4 -29.91 -14.45 4.92
CA ALA A 4 -29.97 -13.31 3.98
C ALA A 4 -28.61 -12.62 3.82
N MET A 5 -27.83 -12.50 4.91
CA MET A 5 -26.48 -11.97 4.85
C MET A 5 -25.53 -12.89 4.07
N LEU A 6 -25.65 -14.21 4.24
CA LEU A 6 -24.87 -15.19 3.49
C LEU A 6 -25.22 -15.15 2.00
N ALA A 7 -26.51 -15.15 1.64
CA ALA A 7 -26.97 -15.04 0.26
C ALA A 7 -26.47 -13.76 -0.42
N TYR A 8 -26.54 -12.62 0.29
CA TYR A 8 -26.01 -11.33 -0.19
C TYR A 8 -24.51 -11.41 -0.45
N LYS A 9 -23.71 -11.96 0.49
CA LYS A 9 -22.27 -12.15 0.31
C LYS A 9 -21.93 -13.12 -0.82
N THR A 10 -22.69 -14.20 -0.96
CA THR A 10 -22.48 -15.17 -2.06
C THR A 10 -22.69 -14.52 -3.42
N LEU A 11 -23.67 -13.63 -3.56
CA LEU A 11 -23.88 -12.87 -4.79
C LEU A 11 -22.68 -11.99 -5.14
N TYR A 12 -22.10 -11.31 -4.14
CA TYR A 12 -20.85 -10.54 -4.33
C TYR A 12 -19.69 -11.42 -4.81
N TRP A 13 -19.54 -12.60 -4.23
CA TRP A 13 -18.46 -13.53 -4.61
C TRP A 13 -18.61 -14.02 -6.05
N ILE A 14 -19.84 -14.38 -6.46
CA ILE A 14 -20.12 -14.78 -7.85
C ILE A 14 -19.76 -13.64 -8.81
N ILE A 15 -20.19 -12.41 -8.53
CA ILE A 15 -19.90 -11.27 -9.37
C ILE A 15 -18.38 -10.98 -9.41
N GLY A 16 -17.69 -10.99 -8.25
CA GLY A 16 -16.25 -10.76 -8.18
C GLY A 16 -15.43 -11.81 -8.92
N PHE A 17 -15.89 -13.07 -8.91
CA PHE A 17 -15.20 -14.16 -9.58
C PHE A 17 -15.33 -14.09 -11.12
N PHE A 18 -16.50 -13.71 -11.64
CA PHE A 18 -16.78 -13.73 -13.07
C PHE A 18 -16.52 -12.39 -13.79
N PHE A 19 -16.48 -11.28 -13.06
CA PHE A 19 -16.36 -9.96 -13.64
C PHE A 19 -15.11 -9.24 -13.12
N THR A 20 -13.99 -9.36 -13.84
CA THR A 20 -12.77 -8.63 -13.54
C THR A 20 -12.67 -7.39 -14.43
N ARG A 21 -12.63 -6.21 -13.83
CA ARG A 21 -12.39 -4.97 -14.56
C ARG A 21 -10.89 -4.83 -14.84
N LYS A 22 -10.54 -4.69 -16.11
CA LYS A 22 -9.17 -4.37 -16.53
C LYS A 22 -9.06 -2.89 -16.85
N PHE A 23 -8.01 -2.25 -16.36
CA PHE A 23 -7.68 -0.87 -16.70
C PHE A 23 -6.92 -0.83 -18.02
N LYS A 24 -7.17 0.20 -18.82
CA LYS A 24 -6.37 0.44 -20.02
C LYS A 24 -5.03 1.05 -19.62
N PRO A 25 -3.92 0.63 -20.24
CA PRO A 25 -2.62 1.23 -20.00
C PRO A 25 -2.66 2.75 -20.20
N ALA A 26 -2.25 3.49 -19.19
CA ALA A 26 -2.28 4.94 -19.20
C ALA A 26 -1.03 5.50 -19.89
N LYS A 27 -1.24 6.53 -20.74
CA LYS A 27 -0.14 7.25 -21.39
C LYS A 27 0.59 8.15 -20.39
N ASN A 28 -0.16 8.81 -19.51
CA ASN A 28 0.42 9.70 -18.48
C ASN A 28 0.99 8.88 -17.34
N LYS A 29 2.18 9.26 -16.90
CA LYS A 29 2.88 8.65 -15.78
C LYS A 29 2.98 9.63 -14.62
N HIS A 30 2.45 9.25 -13.46
CA HIS A 30 2.52 10.05 -12.24
C HIS A 30 3.89 9.91 -11.56
N LYS A 31 4.30 10.93 -10.81
CA LYS A 31 5.48 10.89 -9.95
C LYS A 31 5.11 10.32 -8.60
N TYR A 32 5.71 9.19 -8.25
CA TYR A 32 5.43 8.50 -6.99
C TYR A 32 6.45 8.79 -5.91
N GLY A 33 5.96 9.16 -4.73
CA GLY A 33 6.70 9.06 -3.48
C GLY A 33 6.40 7.71 -2.83
N ILE A 34 7.37 6.81 -2.81
CA ILE A 34 7.23 5.50 -2.15
C ILE A 34 7.60 5.69 -0.69
N VAL A 35 6.67 5.47 0.23
CA VAL A 35 6.83 5.68 1.67
C VAL A 35 6.86 4.34 2.37
N ILE A 36 7.93 4.09 3.10
CA ILE A 36 8.18 2.85 3.85
C ILE A 36 8.43 3.23 5.29
N ALA A 37 7.50 2.90 6.19
CA ALA A 37 7.73 3.01 7.63
C ALA A 37 8.53 1.79 8.10
N ALA A 38 9.67 2.01 8.76
CA ALA A 38 10.57 0.94 9.19
C ALA A 38 11.04 1.15 10.62
N ARG A 39 10.87 0.12 11.47
CA ARG A 39 11.40 0.10 12.85
C ARG A 39 12.14 -1.21 13.09
N ASN A 40 13.48 -1.17 13.09
CA ASN A 40 14.34 -2.35 13.29
C ASN A 40 14.12 -3.47 12.26
N GLU A 41 14.21 -3.11 10.97
CA GLU A 41 13.91 -3.97 9.81
C GLU A 41 15.17 -4.24 8.96
N GLU A 42 16.38 -4.17 9.53
CA GLU A 42 17.65 -4.32 8.82
C GLU A 42 17.74 -5.60 7.97
N LYS A 43 17.06 -6.69 8.41
CA LYS A 43 17.12 -8.00 7.76
C LYS A 43 16.26 -8.10 6.50
N VAL A 44 15.23 -7.27 6.38
CA VAL A 44 14.19 -7.43 5.34
C VAL A 44 14.05 -6.23 4.42
N ILE A 45 14.42 -5.02 4.88
CA ILE A 45 14.26 -3.78 4.13
C ILE A 45 14.95 -3.83 2.75
N GLY A 46 16.11 -4.50 2.64
CA GLY A 46 16.84 -4.67 1.38
C GLY A 46 16.01 -5.39 0.31
N ASN A 47 15.28 -6.44 0.68
CA ASN A 47 14.44 -7.21 -0.25
C ASN A 47 13.30 -6.37 -0.84
N LEU A 48 12.67 -5.53 -0.01
CA LEU A 48 11.65 -4.60 -0.48
C LEU A 48 12.25 -3.60 -1.46
N LEU A 49 13.35 -2.96 -1.10
CA LEU A 49 14.00 -1.94 -1.93
C LEU A 49 14.49 -2.52 -3.27
N ASP A 50 15.01 -3.73 -3.28
CA ASP A 50 15.35 -4.45 -4.50
C ASP A 50 14.14 -4.70 -5.40
N SER A 51 12.99 -5.07 -4.81
CA SER A 51 11.75 -5.28 -5.57
C SER A 51 11.18 -3.97 -6.14
N ILE A 52 11.34 -2.85 -5.43
CA ILE A 52 10.99 -1.51 -5.90
C ILE A 52 11.93 -1.08 -7.03
N ASN A 53 13.22 -1.38 -6.92
CA ASN A 53 14.17 -1.08 -7.98
C ASN A 53 13.93 -1.89 -9.29
N LYS A 54 13.17 -2.98 -9.20
CA LYS A 54 12.78 -3.82 -10.35
C LYS A 54 11.40 -3.48 -10.95
N GLN A 55 10.76 -2.39 -10.49
CA GLN A 55 9.47 -1.99 -11.03
C GLN A 55 9.54 -1.60 -12.52
N ASP A 56 8.57 -2.04 -13.30
CA ASP A 56 8.35 -1.67 -14.71
C ASP A 56 7.75 -0.24 -14.79
N TYR A 57 8.49 0.71 -14.23
CA TYR A 57 8.09 2.10 -14.16
C TYR A 57 9.31 3.02 -14.31
N PRO A 58 9.20 4.20 -14.96
CA PRO A 58 10.32 5.11 -15.14
C PRO A 58 10.95 5.51 -13.81
N LYS A 59 12.25 5.27 -13.66
CA LYS A 59 12.96 5.47 -12.38
C LYS A 59 13.06 6.95 -11.96
N ASP A 60 13.12 7.84 -12.93
CA ASP A 60 13.11 9.30 -12.72
C ASP A 60 11.79 9.83 -12.16
N LEU A 61 10.71 9.03 -12.25
CA LEU A 61 9.41 9.33 -11.65
C LEU A 61 9.20 8.68 -10.27
N LEU A 62 10.21 7.98 -9.75
CA LEU A 62 10.14 7.31 -8.45
C LEU A 62 11.08 8.01 -7.45
N THR A 63 10.57 8.29 -6.27
CA THR A 63 11.40 8.68 -5.13
C THR A 63 11.05 7.79 -3.95
N VAL A 64 12.03 7.05 -3.44
CA VAL A 64 11.83 6.12 -2.32
C VAL A 64 12.25 6.81 -1.02
N PHE A 65 11.34 6.84 -0.06
CA PHE A 65 11.56 7.35 1.29
C PHE A 65 11.42 6.21 2.29
N VAL A 66 12.45 5.98 3.06
CA VAL A 66 12.41 5.09 4.23
C VAL A 66 12.38 5.94 5.47
N VAL A 67 11.30 5.86 6.21
CA VAL A 67 11.13 6.57 7.48
C VAL A 67 11.61 5.66 8.59
N ALA A 68 12.83 5.89 9.05
CA ALA A 68 13.47 5.15 10.13
C ALA A 68 12.91 5.64 11.48
N ASP A 69 11.97 4.88 12.01
CA ASP A 69 11.27 5.20 13.24
C ASP A 69 12.03 4.65 14.45
N ASN A 70 12.76 5.51 15.16
CA ASN A 70 13.50 5.17 16.36
C ASN A 70 14.31 3.85 16.24
N CYS A 71 14.92 3.60 15.08
CA CYS A 71 15.72 2.40 14.82
C CYS A 71 16.96 2.36 15.71
N THR A 72 17.26 1.18 16.27
CA THR A 72 18.46 0.87 17.04
C THR A 72 19.42 -0.05 16.31
N ASP A 73 19.01 -0.56 15.14
CA ASP A 73 19.77 -1.45 14.24
C ASP A 73 20.27 -0.70 12.98
N ASN A 74 20.76 -1.44 11.98
CA ASN A 74 21.29 -0.88 10.75
C ASN A 74 20.23 -0.57 9.68
N THR A 75 18.93 -0.56 9.99
CA THR A 75 17.84 -0.31 9.02
C THR A 75 18.10 0.93 8.15
N ALA A 76 18.45 2.06 8.77
CA ALA A 76 18.72 3.32 8.06
C ALA A 76 19.94 3.22 7.12
N ILE A 77 20.97 2.47 7.53
CA ILE A 77 22.19 2.25 6.75
C ILE A 77 21.88 1.39 5.53
N GLU A 78 21.18 0.27 5.72
CA GLU A 78 20.80 -0.63 4.63
C GLU A 78 19.86 0.07 3.62
N ALA A 79 18.90 0.85 4.09
CA ALA A 79 18.03 1.64 3.24
C ALA A 79 18.82 2.66 2.38
N LYS A 80 19.78 3.34 2.97
CA LYS A 80 20.63 4.31 2.26
C LYS A 80 21.53 3.64 1.23
N LYS A 81 22.11 2.47 1.54
CA LYS A 81 22.91 1.68 0.58
C LYS A 81 22.10 1.27 -0.65
N ALA A 82 20.82 0.95 -0.46
CA ALA A 82 19.89 0.59 -1.54
C ALA A 82 19.38 1.83 -2.34
N GLY A 83 19.84 3.03 -2.03
CA GLY A 83 19.51 4.26 -2.76
C GLY A 83 18.24 4.99 -2.27
N ALA A 84 17.65 4.58 -1.15
CA ALA A 84 16.52 5.27 -0.57
C ALA A 84 16.92 6.57 0.13
N LYS A 85 16.02 7.56 0.12
CA LYS A 85 16.12 8.75 0.96
C LYS A 85 15.64 8.39 2.37
N VAL A 86 16.55 8.40 3.32
CA VAL A 86 16.23 8.07 4.71
C VAL A 86 15.79 9.32 5.46
N ILE A 87 14.64 9.22 6.12
CA ILE A 87 14.10 10.23 7.03
C ILE A 87 14.14 9.64 8.44
N SER A 88 14.90 10.27 9.34
CA SER A 88 14.93 9.85 10.74
C SER A 88 13.74 10.47 11.46
N CYS A 89 12.81 9.64 11.90
CA CYS A 89 11.72 10.06 12.78
C CYS A 89 12.21 9.93 14.21
N THR A 90 12.54 11.07 14.84
CA THR A 90 12.98 11.15 16.23
C THR A 90 11.84 11.54 17.17
N GLU A 91 10.67 11.79 16.64
CA GLU A 91 9.48 12.07 17.44
C GLU A 91 9.03 10.82 18.20
N LYS A 92 8.36 11.04 19.32
CA LYS A 92 7.78 9.94 20.10
C LYS A 92 6.49 9.47 19.41
N VAL A 93 6.64 8.58 18.42
CA VAL A 93 5.53 7.94 17.70
C VAL A 93 5.37 6.51 18.19
N SER A 94 4.14 6.06 18.29
CA SER A 94 3.78 4.73 18.82
C SER A 94 3.21 3.81 17.75
N THR A 95 2.69 4.38 16.67
CA THR A 95 1.98 3.65 15.61
C THR A 95 2.51 4.00 14.23
N LYS A 96 2.34 3.08 13.28
CA LYS A 96 2.63 3.33 11.85
C LYS A 96 1.84 4.53 11.31
N GLY A 97 0.59 4.69 11.74
CA GLY A 97 -0.24 5.82 11.35
C GLY A 97 0.36 7.17 11.72
N GLU A 98 0.95 7.28 12.92
CA GLU A 98 1.66 8.49 13.36
C GLU A 98 2.92 8.75 12.53
N VAL A 99 3.67 7.69 12.16
CA VAL A 99 4.84 7.79 11.26
C VAL A 99 4.43 8.29 9.89
N LEU A 100 3.34 7.76 9.33
CA LEU A 100 2.80 8.20 8.04
C LEU A 100 2.32 9.65 8.11
N LYS A 101 1.61 10.02 9.19
CA LYS A 101 1.19 11.42 9.42
C LYS A 101 2.39 12.36 9.42
N TYR A 102 3.40 12.07 10.25
CA TYR A 102 4.64 12.85 10.30
C TYR A 102 5.26 13.01 8.90
N THR A 103 5.30 11.92 8.13
CA THR A 103 5.87 11.93 6.78
C THR A 103 5.07 12.80 5.82
N PHE A 104 3.75 12.72 5.84
CA PHE A 104 2.89 13.53 4.96
C PHE A 104 2.93 15.01 5.35
N ASP A 105 3.02 15.33 6.63
CA ASP A 105 3.19 16.70 7.10
C ASP A 105 4.51 17.31 6.59
N LEU A 106 5.62 16.53 6.57
CA LEU A 106 6.89 16.94 5.96
C LEU A 106 6.81 17.16 4.45
N PHE A 107 5.91 16.44 3.76
CA PHE A 107 5.79 16.49 2.29
C PHE A 107 4.67 17.42 1.81
N LYS A 108 4.01 18.14 2.70
CA LYS A 108 2.87 18.98 2.37
C LYS A 108 3.16 19.94 1.22
N ASP A 109 4.31 20.60 1.25
CA ASP A 109 4.73 21.58 0.22
C ASP A 109 5.54 20.96 -0.92
N ASN A 110 5.64 19.64 -0.99
CA ASN A 110 6.41 18.96 -2.02
C ASN A 110 5.59 18.76 -3.31
N ASN A 111 5.67 19.75 -4.21
CA ASN A 111 4.97 19.72 -5.50
C ASN A 111 5.62 18.79 -6.55
N LYS A 112 6.62 17.96 -6.16
CA LYS A 112 7.29 17.04 -7.08
C LYS A 112 6.70 15.62 -7.04
N ILE A 113 5.69 15.38 -6.20
CA ILE A 113 5.03 14.08 -6.02
C ILE A 113 3.55 14.24 -6.35
N ASP A 114 3.02 13.34 -7.19
CA ASP A 114 1.62 13.34 -7.57
C ASP A 114 0.81 12.35 -6.72
N ALA A 115 1.45 11.25 -6.32
CA ALA A 115 0.82 10.20 -5.51
C ALA A 115 1.85 9.50 -4.60
N TYR A 116 1.38 8.94 -3.50
CA TYR A 116 2.17 8.14 -2.57
C TYR A 116 1.82 6.67 -2.72
N ALA A 117 2.85 5.80 -2.73
CA ALA A 117 2.70 4.35 -2.59
C ALA A 117 3.24 3.93 -1.23
N ILE A 118 2.45 3.25 -0.42
CA ILE A 118 2.76 2.93 0.97
C ILE A 118 3.03 1.43 1.10
N PHE A 119 4.17 1.07 1.72
CA PHE A 119 4.56 -0.31 1.98
C PHE A 119 5.08 -0.50 3.40
N ASP A 120 4.90 -1.72 3.91
CA ASP A 120 5.60 -2.20 5.09
C ASP A 120 7.00 -2.68 4.70
N ALA A 121 7.98 -2.54 5.59
CA ALA A 121 9.38 -2.80 5.31
C ALA A 121 9.70 -4.27 4.93
N ASP A 122 8.82 -5.20 5.31
CA ASP A 122 8.93 -6.64 5.03
C ASP A 122 8.27 -7.09 3.73
N ASN A 123 7.68 -6.19 2.96
CA ASN A 123 6.98 -6.54 1.72
C ASN A 123 7.94 -6.89 0.57
N ILE A 124 7.40 -7.59 -0.43
CA ILE A 124 7.99 -7.75 -1.76
C ILE A 124 6.96 -7.30 -2.79
N VAL A 125 7.34 -6.39 -3.67
CA VAL A 125 6.43 -5.76 -4.63
C VAL A 125 6.58 -6.42 -6.00
N HIS A 126 5.47 -6.86 -6.59
CA HIS A 126 5.46 -7.39 -7.95
C HIS A 126 5.93 -6.33 -8.95
N HIS A 127 6.71 -6.72 -9.96
CA HIS A 127 7.40 -5.79 -10.87
C HIS A 127 6.45 -4.81 -11.62
N ASP A 128 5.21 -5.18 -11.88
CA ASP A 128 4.22 -4.35 -12.59
C ASP A 128 3.28 -3.55 -11.68
N PHE A 129 3.49 -3.59 -10.35
CA PHE A 129 2.60 -2.98 -9.37
C PHE A 129 2.38 -1.49 -9.65
N LEU A 130 3.44 -0.71 -9.77
CA LEU A 130 3.32 0.74 -10.00
C LEU A 130 2.68 1.07 -11.34
N ALA A 131 2.94 0.28 -12.38
CA ALA A 131 2.28 0.45 -13.68
C ALA A 131 0.77 0.25 -13.58
N LYS A 132 0.32 -0.83 -12.91
CA LYS A 132 -1.10 -1.11 -12.68
C LYS A 132 -1.78 -0.05 -11.79
N MET A 133 -1.11 0.39 -10.72
CA MET A 133 -1.63 1.46 -9.88
C MET A 133 -1.76 2.77 -10.66
N ASN A 134 -0.80 3.08 -11.52
CA ASN A 134 -0.86 4.25 -12.39
C ASN A 134 -2.07 4.20 -13.35
N ASP A 135 -2.38 3.04 -13.90
CA ASP A 135 -3.56 2.85 -14.75
C ASP A 135 -4.86 3.10 -13.98
N MET A 136 -4.96 2.62 -12.75
CA MET A 136 -6.10 2.87 -11.86
C MET A 136 -6.26 4.35 -11.54
N ILE A 137 -5.18 5.02 -11.15
CA ILE A 137 -5.17 6.45 -10.82
C ILE A 137 -5.58 7.30 -12.03
N ASN A 138 -5.09 6.97 -13.23
CA ASN A 138 -5.50 7.66 -14.47
C ASN A 138 -6.94 7.36 -14.89
N SER A 139 -7.54 6.28 -14.41
CA SER A 139 -8.94 5.94 -14.64
C SER A 139 -9.92 6.69 -13.71
N GLY A 140 -9.41 7.64 -12.92
CA GLY A 140 -10.21 8.53 -12.08
C GLY A 140 -10.28 8.14 -10.61
N TYR A 141 -9.58 7.09 -10.18
CA TYR A 141 -9.50 6.70 -8.76
C TYR A 141 -8.45 7.55 -8.05
N SER A 142 -8.78 7.98 -6.84
CA SER A 142 -7.87 8.77 -6.01
C SER A 142 -7.09 7.91 -5.02
N VAL A 143 -7.60 6.71 -4.72
CA VAL A 143 -6.97 5.71 -3.86
C VAL A 143 -7.11 4.34 -4.52
N ALA A 144 -6.05 3.53 -4.48
CA ALA A 144 -6.03 2.20 -5.08
C ALA A 144 -5.30 1.21 -4.17
N GLN A 145 -5.92 0.07 -3.91
CA GLN A 145 -5.34 -1.03 -3.13
C GLN A 145 -4.84 -2.12 -4.07
N GLY A 146 -3.58 -2.53 -3.90
CA GLY A 146 -3.02 -3.68 -4.60
C GLY A 146 -3.51 -5.01 -4.06
N PHE A 147 -3.38 -6.06 -4.87
CA PHE A 147 -3.62 -7.42 -4.41
C PHE A 147 -2.54 -7.81 -3.40
N ARG A 148 -2.96 -8.33 -2.24
CA ARG A 148 -2.06 -8.80 -1.18
C ARG A 148 -1.99 -10.31 -1.20
N ASP A 149 -0.78 -10.84 -1.25
CA ASP A 149 -0.48 -12.27 -1.18
C ASP A 149 0.59 -12.54 -0.12
N THR A 150 0.80 -13.79 0.23
CA THR A 150 1.78 -14.23 1.21
C THR A 150 3.02 -14.76 0.50
N LYS A 151 4.18 -14.20 0.79
CA LYS A 151 5.46 -14.55 0.13
C LYS A 151 5.99 -15.94 0.48
N ASN A 152 5.62 -16.51 1.62
CA ASN A 152 6.16 -17.75 2.19
C ASN A 152 5.05 -18.74 2.57
N ILE A 153 4.13 -18.99 1.64
CA ILE A 153 2.93 -19.82 1.84
C ILE A 153 3.23 -21.24 2.34
N SER A 154 4.40 -21.77 2.03
CA SER A 154 4.77 -23.16 2.34
C SER A 154 5.51 -23.36 3.66
N ASP A 155 5.79 -22.29 4.42
CA ASP A 155 6.62 -22.38 5.63
C ASP A 155 5.94 -23.19 6.75
N ASN A 156 4.64 -22.97 6.94
CA ASN A 156 3.85 -23.70 7.94
C ASN A 156 2.36 -23.52 7.69
N TRP A 157 1.52 -24.30 8.40
CA TRP A 157 0.07 -24.28 8.27
C TRP A 157 -0.56 -22.91 8.59
N LEU A 158 0.03 -22.16 9.52
CA LEU A 158 -0.46 -20.83 9.89
C LEU A 158 -0.26 -19.83 8.76
N THR A 159 0.92 -19.84 8.14
CA THR A 159 1.25 -19.01 6.96
C THR A 159 0.32 -19.33 5.78
N SER A 160 0.06 -20.63 5.54
CA SER A 160 -0.90 -21.07 4.53
C SER A 160 -2.32 -20.57 4.81
N SER A 161 -2.74 -20.59 6.08
CA SER A 161 -4.06 -20.08 6.49
C SER A 161 -4.19 -18.57 6.27
N TYR A 162 -3.15 -17.80 6.57
CA TYR A 162 -3.12 -16.36 6.27
C TYR A 162 -3.12 -16.09 4.76
N ALA A 163 -2.44 -16.90 3.95
CA ALA A 163 -2.48 -16.77 2.49
C ALA A 163 -3.91 -16.93 1.95
N ILE A 164 -4.62 -17.96 2.43
CA ILE A 164 -6.04 -18.17 2.06
C ILE A 164 -6.90 -16.97 2.50
N LEU A 165 -6.68 -16.44 3.71
CA LEU A 165 -7.41 -15.28 4.22
C LEU A 165 -7.18 -14.04 3.35
N TYR A 166 -5.92 -13.71 3.01
CA TYR A 166 -5.59 -12.56 2.18
C TYR A 166 -6.10 -12.70 0.75
N TYR A 167 -5.99 -13.91 0.17
CA TYR A 167 -6.55 -14.21 -1.13
C TYR A 167 -8.07 -14.01 -1.13
N PHE A 168 -8.75 -14.53 -0.11
CA PHE A 168 -10.18 -14.37 0.06
C PHE A 168 -10.58 -12.91 0.23
N GLN A 169 -9.88 -12.16 1.05
CA GLN A 169 -10.10 -10.74 1.26
C GLN A 169 -9.91 -9.93 -0.03
N SER A 170 -8.84 -10.20 -0.76
CA SER A 170 -8.53 -9.48 -2.00
C SER A 170 -9.56 -9.78 -3.09
N LEU A 171 -9.86 -11.06 -3.36
CA LEU A 171 -10.73 -11.47 -4.46
C LEU A 171 -12.22 -11.29 -4.12
N PHE A 172 -12.66 -11.85 -2.98
CA PHE A 172 -14.09 -11.92 -2.67
C PHE A 172 -14.63 -10.70 -1.91
N LEU A 173 -13.80 -9.94 -1.24
CA LEU A 173 -14.25 -8.73 -0.57
C LEU A 173 -13.89 -7.47 -1.39
N ASN A 174 -12.63 -7.25 -1.69
CA ASN A 174 -12.21 -5.99 -2.32
C ASN A 174 -12.57 -5.94 -3.81
N GLU A 175 -12.19 -6.94 -4.60
CA GLU A 175 -12.45 -6.94 -6.04
C GLU A 175 -13.94 -7.03 -6.36
N SER A 176 -14.69 -7.86 -5.63
CA SER A 176 -16.13 -7.96 -5.79
C SER A 176 -16.84 -6.63 -5.50
N ARG A 177 -16.48 -5.96 -4.42
CA ARG A 177 -17.04 -4.63 -4.09
C ARG A 177 -16.72 -3.62 -5.17
N TYR A 178 -15.47 -3.58 -5.62
CA TYR A 178 -15.03 -2.72 -6.70
C TYR A 178 -15.84 -2.97 -7.99
N ASN A 179 -16.02 -4.23 -8.40
CA ASN A 179 -16.78 -4.60 -9.60
C ASN A 179 -18.25 -4.17 -9.53
N MET A 180 -18.80 -4.08 -8.32
CA MET A 180 -20.16 -3.57 -8.06
C MET A 180 -20.22 -2.04 -7.88
N GLY A 181 -19.13 -1.31 -8.14
CA GLY A 181 -19.06 0.14 -7.96
C GLY A 181 -19.06 0.59 -6.49
N ARG A 182 -18.62 -0.27 -5.57
CA ARG A 182 -18.47 0.02 -4.14
C ARG A 182 -17.02 0.28 -3.79
N SER A 183 -16.77 1.01 -2.70
CA SER A 183 -15.43 1.21 -2.15
C SER A 183 -14.86 -0.11 -1.62
N SER A 184 -13.57 -0.34 -1.86
CA SER A 184 -12.79 -1.43 -1.29
C SER A 184 -12.13 -0.99 0.02
N PHE A 185 -11.68 -1.94 0.83
CA PHE A 185 -10.92 -1.66 2.04
C PHE A 185 -9.44 -1.52 1.73
N LEU A 186 -8.76 -0.62 2.44
CA LEU A 186 -7.31 -0.59 2.50
C LEU A 186 -6.80 -1.67 3.47
N ASN A 187 -5.63 -2.22 3.18
CA ASN A 187 -5.04 -3.33 3.93
C ASN A 187 -3.72 -2.93 4.59
N GLY A 188 -3.56 -1.67 4.98
CA GLY A 188 -2.38 -1.14 5.65
C GLY A 188 -1.11 -1.04 4.80
N THR A 189 -0.99 -1.85 3.75
CA THR A 189 0.20 -1.89 2.89
C THR A 189 -0.16 -2.17 1.44
N GLY A 190 0.73 -1.83 0.50
CA GLY A 190 0.52 -2.04 -0.93
C GLY A 190 -0.66 -1.23 -1.48
N PHE A 191 -0.81 0.01 -1.06
CA PHE A 191 -1.81 0.91 -1.60
C PHE A 191 -1.19 2.22 -2.11
N VAL A 192 -1.92 2.87 -3.02
CA VAL A 192 -1.56 4.16 -3.59
C VAL A 192 -2.63 5.18 -3.27
N ILE A 193 -2.22 6.39 -2.95
CA ILE A 193 -3.10 7.52 -2.68
C ILE A 193 -2.58 8.76 -3.40
N LYS A 194 -3.46 9.49 -4.10
CA LYS A 194 -3.09 10.77 -4.69
C LYS A 194 -2.74 11.80 -3.61
N LYS A 195 -1.71 12.60 -3.88
CA LYS A 195 -1.30 13.69 -2.97
C LYS A 195 -2.46 14.63 -2.66
N GLU A 196 -3.30 14.96 -3.64
CA GLU A 196 -4.46 15.85 -3.47
C GLU A 196 -5.44 15.38 -2.37
N VAL A 197 -5.55 14.06 -2.14
CA VAL A 197 -6.40 13.51 -1.07
C VAL A 197 -5.79 13.81 0.30
N ILE A 198 -4.48 13.59 0.43
CA ILE A 198 -3.75 13.91 1.66
C ILE A 198 -3.78 15.42 1.93
N ASP A 199 -3.56 16.24 0.92
CA ASP A 199 -3.56 17.70 1.07
C ASP A 199 -4.94 18.23 1.48
N LYS A 200 -6.01 17.62 0.97
CA LYS A 200 -7.40 18.05 1.23
C LYS A 200 -7.93 17.55 2.57
N HIS A 201 -7.68 16.30 2.92
CA HIS A 201 -8.30 15.64 4.07
C HIS A 201 -7.33 15.43 5.24
N GLY A 202 -6.03 15.58 5.00
CA GLY A 202 -4.98 15.20 5.95
C GLY A 202 -4.86 13.69 6.11
N PHE A 203 -3.94 13.26 6.95
CA PHE A 203 -3.79 11.88 7.39
C PHE A 203 -3.64 11.91 8.93
N ASN A 204 -4.75 11.78 9.66
CA ASN A 204 -4.79 11.94 11.12
C ASN A 204 -5.43 10.72 11.79
N PRO A 205 -4.79 9.54 11.71
CA PRO A 205 -5.33 8.32 12.32
C PRO A 205 -5.36 8.46 13.85
N LYS A 206 -6.46 8.00 14.46
CA LYS A 206 -6.68 7.98 15.91
C LYS A 206 -6.56 6.57 16.49
N THR A 207 -6.59 5.56 15.61
CA THR A 207 -6.56 4.15 15.98
C THR A 207 -5.31 3.46 15.46
N VAL A 208 -5.01 2.26 15.99
CA VAL A 208 -3.89 1.42 15.52
C VAL A 208 -4.16 0.86 14.11
N THR A 209 -5.43 0.82 13.71
CA THR A 209 -5.86 0.36 12.37
C THR A 209 -6.11 1.59 11.48
N GLU A 210 -5.04 2.31 11.17
CA GLU A 210 -5.05 3.55 10.40
C GLU A 210 -5.67 3.39 9.01
N ASP A 211 -5.48 2.22 8.40
CA ASP A 211 -5.98 1.85 7.08
C ASP A 211 -7.51 1.72 7.04
N VAL A 212 -8.09 1.07 8.06
CA VAL A 212 -9.55 0.94 8.20
C VAL A 212 -10.18 2.30 8.47
N GLU A 213 -9.57 3.09 9.35
CA GLU A 213 -10.03 4.44 9.68
C GLU A 213 -10.01 5.32 8.43
N PHE A 214 -8.90 5.32 7.68
CA PHE A 214 -8.77 6.10 6.45
C PHE A 214 -9.73 5.62 5.35
N THR A 215 -10.06 4.33 5.30
CA THR A 215 -11.07 3.80 4.36
C THR A 215 -12.47 4.35 4.65
N ALA A 216 -12.77 4.68 5.90
CA ALA A 216 -14.09 5.15 6.34
C ALA A 216 -14.29 6.67 6.22
N MET A 217 -13.23 7.42 5.94
CA MET A 217 -13.25 8.88 5.72
C MET A 217 -13.66 9.23 4.29
#